data_c1944226af6b7f671fab80f1ab5ba93d
#
_entry.id   c1944226af6b7f671fab80f1ab5ba93d
#
_cell.length_a   1.000
_cell.length_b   1.000
_cell.length_c   1.000
_cell.angle_alpha   90.00
_cell.angle_beta   90.00
_cell.angle_gamma   90.00
#
_symmetry.space_group_name_H-M   'P 1'
#
loop_
_entity.id
_entity.type
_entity.pdbx_description
1 polymer ?
#
loop_
_entity_poly.entity_id
_entity_poly.type
_entity_poly.pdbx_seq_one_letter_code
_entity_poly.pdbx_strand_id
1 'polypeptide(L)'
;MFRVRKALNHNTLIAISMDNNQEYLLIGKGIGFGKKVSERFEIPENIECSVYSLHEQTERGKAMELIKGIEPVYLEIAGKVLAKSEEVFGKIDKNILFPMADHIAFAVQRIRANEQISNPLTDDIRTLFHMEYKTAECVKDILWEMLQVEIDEHEIGYIALHIHSAIEDENVALSMQIAMAVRECIRMIEEETGQTIDVMSLSYNRLMNHIRYMVARSIKGEKLKLNMNDYMSVKFPKSFWMATEVCKQLEKQLHRTSPLDEVEIGYLAMHIERVLMDKE
;
A
#
# COMPACT_ATOMS: atom_id res chain seq x y z
N MET A 1 -13.37 7.74 28.72
CA MET A 1 -14.84 7.48 28.74
C MET A 1 -15.48 7.90 27.42
N PHE A 2 -16.43 7.13 26.92
CA PHE A 2 -17.11 7.37 25.62
C PHE A 2 -18.61 7.47 25.80
N ARG A 3 -19.27 8.17 24.86
CA ARG A 3 -20.72 8.24 24.75
C ARG A 3 -21.15 7.69 23.38
N VAL A 4 -22.05 6.73 23.36
CA VAL A 4 -22.55 6.10 22.14
C VAL A 4 -23.29 7.12 21.27
N ARG A 5 -22.85 7.30 20.03
CA ARG A 5 -23.56 8.05 19.00
C ARG A 5 -24.46 7.13 18.17
N LYS A 6 -23.90 6.00 17.69
CA LYS A 6 -24.61 5.04 16.87
C LYS A 6 -23.93 3.67 16.93
N ALA A 7 -24.66 2.63 17.29
CA ALA A 7 -24.19 1.27 17.04
C ALA A 7 -24.45 0.92 15.57
N LEU A 8 -23.40 0.49 14.86
CA LEU A 8 -23.50 0.08 13.46
C LEU A 8 -23.88 -1.41 13.37
N ASN A 9 -23.25 -2.22 14.21
CA ASN A 9 -23.60 -3.62 14.44
C ASN A 9 -23.12 -4.06 15.84
N HIS A 10 -23.07 -5.37 16.12
CA HIS A 10 -22.63 -5.90 17.42
C HIS A 10 -21.16 -5.62 17.74
N ASN A 11 -20.30 -5.47 16.74
CA ASN A 11 -18.84 -5.32 16.90
C ASN A 11 -18.32 -3.93 16.54
N THR A 12 -19.18 -3.05 16.02
CA THR A 12 -18.77 -1.75 15.48
C THR A 12 -19.72 -0.66 15.95
N LEU A 13 -19.19 0.38 16.55
CA LEU A 13 -19.99 1.52 16.96
C LEU A 13 -19.26 2.87 16.76
N ILE A 14 -20.03 3.93 16.56
CA ILE A 14 -19.56 5.31 16.58
C ILE A 14 -19.81 5.87 17.97
N ALA A 15 -18.75 6.40 18.58
CA ALA A 15 -18.80 7.01 19.91
C ALA A 15 -18.12 8.37 19.92
N ILE A 16 -18.54 9.22 20.87
CA ILE A 16 -17.92 10.50 21.14
C ILE A 16 -17.06 10.34 22.40
N SER A 17 -15.78 10.66 22.29
CA SER A 17 -14.89 10.72 23.45
C SER A 17 -15.30 11.90 24.34
N MET A 18 -15.43 11.66 25.63
CA MET A 18 -15.79 12.70 26.60
C MET A 18 -14.59 13.59 26.96
N ASP A 19 -13.38 13.21 26.59
CA ASP A 19 -12.16 13.94 26.93
C ASP A 19 -11.89 15.08 25.95
N ASN A 20 -12.19 14.88 24.66
CA ASN A 20 -11.93 15.84 23.58
C ASN A 20 -13.16 16.18 22.73
N ASN A 21 -14.31 15.59 23.03
CA ASN A 21 -15.57 15.74 22.28
C ASN A 21 -15.50 15.39 20.78
N GLN A 22 -14.54 14.50 20.41
CA GLN A 22 -14.37 14.04 19.04
C GLN A 22 -15.04 12.69 18.82
N GLU A 23 -15.37 12.40 17.55
CA GLU A 23 -16.00 11.16 17.15
C GLU A 23 -14.99 10.12 16.73
N TYR A 24 -15.22 8.90 17.19
CA TYR A 24 -14.38 7.73 16.92
C TYR A 24 -15.23 6.56 16.47
N LEU A 25 -14.66 5.76 15.57
CA LEU A 25 -15.13 4.42 15.25
C LEU A 25 -14.43 3.45 16.20
N LEU A 26 -15.21 2.64 16.89
CA LEU A 26 -14.75 1.59 17.78
C LEU A 26 -15.07 0.25 17.14
N ILE A 27 -14.07 -0.62 17.00
CA ILE A 27 -14.21 -1.98 16.45
C ILE A 27 -13.67 -2.95 17.49
N GLY A 28 -14.52 -3.86 17.98
CA GLY A 28 -14.15 -4.88 18.95
C GLY A 28 -15.28 -5.86 19.16
N LYS A 29 -14.96 -7.11 19.45
CA LYS A 29 -15.96 -8.17 19.60
C LYS A 29 -16.97 -7.82 20.69
N GLY A 30 -18.23 -7.62 20.28
CA GLY A 30 -19.34 -7.32 21.19
C GLY A 30 -19.40 -5.88 21.71
N ILE A 31 -18.51 -4.96 21.27
CA ILE A 31 -18.45 -3.57 21.77
C ILE A 31 -19.76 -2.79 21.55
N GLY A 32 -20.49 -3.11 20.48
CA GLY A 32 -21.77 -2.50 20.13
C GLY A 32 -22.99 -3.27 20.64
N PHE A 33 -22.80 -4.45 21.24
CA PHE A 33 -23.91 -5.31 21.65
C PHE A 33 -24.70 -4.67 22.79
N GLY A 34 -26.01 -4.53 22.60
CA GLY A 34 -26.93 -3.94 23.59
C GLY A 34 -26.74 -2.45 23.84
N LYS A 35 -25.81 -1.77 23.17
CA LYS A 35 -25.53 -0.36 23.39
C LYS A 35 -26.63 0.54 22.85
N LYS A 36 -27.04 1.51 23.67
CA LYS A 36 -28.09 2.50 23.33
C LYS A 36 -27.46 3.87 23.04
N VAL A 37 -28.08 4.62 22.13
CA VAL A 37 -27.67 6.00 21.83
C VAL A 37 -27.64 6.83 23.11
N SER A 38 -26.59 7.66 23.26
CA SER A 38 -26.29 8.49 24.43
C SER A 38 -25.85 7.76 25.68
N GLU A 39 -25.77 6.44 25.68
CA GLU A 39 -25.18 5.66 26.78
C GLU A 39 -23.71 6.01 26.96
N ARG A 40 -23.30 6.21 28.21
CA ARG A 40 -21.89 6.43 28.58
C ARG A 40 -21.28 5.09 28.98
N PHE A 41 -20.06 4.83 28.50
CA PHE A 41 -19.36 3.59 28.79
C PHE A 41 -17.84 3.78 28.74
N GLU A 42 -17.13 2.86 29.33
CA GLU A 42 -15.70 2.64 29.14
C GLU A 42 -15.51 1.37 28.31
N ILE A 43 -14.42 1.32 27.54
CA ILE A 43 -14.08 0.09 26.81
C ILE A 43 -13.75 -0.96 27.86
N PRO A 44 -14.46 -2.09 27.90
CA PRO A 44 -14.17 -3.14 28.88
C PRO A 44 -12.75 -3.69 28.67
N GLU A 45 -12.00 -3.91 29.74
CA GLU A 45 -10.61 -4.42 29.69
C GLU A 45 -10.49 -5.79 29.00
N ASN A 46 -11.54 -6.57 29.03
CA ASN A 46 -11.60 -7.89 28.40
C ASN A 46 -11.99 -7.86 26.92
N ILE A 47 -12.21 -6.67 26.33
CA ILE A 47 -12.52 -6.50 24.92
C ILE A 47 -11.32 -5.86 24.25
N GLU A 48 -10.70 -6.59 23.34
CA GLU A 48 -9.74 -6.01 22.40
C GLU A 48 -10.51 -5.09 21.43
N CYS A 49 -10.25 -3.78 21.56
CA CYS A 49 -10.98 -2.75 20.83
C CYS A 49 -10.02 -1.81 20.14
N SER A 50 -10.12 -1.72 18.83
CA SER A 50 -9.43 -0.74 18.02
C SER A 50 -10.24 0.55 17.92
N VAL A 51 -9.54 1.69 18.02
CA VAL A 51 -10.13 3.04 18.02
C VAL A 51 -9.59 3.82 16.84
N TYR A 52 -10.48 4.35 15.99
CA TYR A 52 -10.15 5.08 14.78
C TYR A 52 -10.78 6.47 14.81
N SER A 53 -9.99 7.50 14.50
CA SER A 53 -10.49 8.88 14.43
C SER A 53 -11.38 9.08 13.20
N LEU A 54 -12.53 9.73 13.37
CA LEU A 54 -13.44 10.08 12.27
C LEU A 54 -13.25 11.53 11.78
N HIS A 55 -12.35 12.29 12.41
CA HIS A 55 -12.08 13.68 12.05
C HIS A 55 -10.95 13.83 11.02
N GLU A 56 -10.18 12.78 10.81
CA GLU A 56 -9.01 12.83 9.95
C GLU A 56 -9.39 12.78 8.47
N GLN A 57 -8.56 13.43 7.67
CA GLN A 57 -8.64 13.39 6.22
C GLN A 57 -7.95 12.13 5.72
N THR A 58 -8.63 11.35 4.90
CA THR A 58 -8.05 10.20 4.20
C THR A 58 -7.80 10.56 2.74
N GLU A 59 -7.09 9.71 2.02
CA GLU A 59 -6.86 9.88 0.56
C GLU A 59 -8.15 10.04 -0.25
N ARG A 60 -9.25 9.43 0.21
CA ARG A 60 -10.56 9.42 -0.47
C ARG A 60 -11.57 10.38 0.12
N GLY A 61 -11.19 11.24 1.07
CA GLY A 61 -12.09 12.19 1.72
C GLY A 61 -12.11 12.05 3.23
N LYS A 62 -13.07 12.68 3.88
CA LYS A 62 -13.21 12.60 5.34
C LYS A 62 -13.70 11.20 5.76
N ALA A 63 -13.06 10.61 6.75
CA ALA A 63 -13.41 9.30 7.31
C ALA A 63 -14.91 9.18 7.65
N MET A 64 -15.49 10.25 8.18
CA MET A 64 -16.93 10.33 8.51
C MET A 64 -17.84 10.20 7.27
N GLU A 65 -17.41 10.64 6.10
CA GLU A 65 -18.21 10.56 4.86
C GLU A 65 -18.11 9.15 4.26
N LEU A 66 -16.90 8.58 4.26
CA LEU A 66 -16.65 7.23 3.77
C LEU A 66 -17.43 6.17 4.55
N ILE A 67 -17.45 6.27 5.88
CA ILE A 67 -18.16 5.30 6.73
C ILE A 67 -19.67 5.22 6.46
N LYS A 68 -20.28 6.26 5.88
CA LYS A 68 -21.70 6.24 5.56
C LYS A 68 -22.06 5.31 4.40
N GLY A 69 -21.10 5.07 3.50
CA GLY A 69 -21.27 4.23 2.31
C GLY A 69 -20.75 2.80 2.49
N ILE A 70 -20.06 2.49 3.59
CA ILE A 70 -19.43 1.20 3.82
C ILE A 70 -20.25 0.37 4.82
N GLU A 71 -20.58 -0.85 4.46
CA GLU A 71 -21.23 -1.77 5.40
C GLU A 71 -20.27 -2.11 6.55
N PRO A 72 -20.76 -2.17 7.80
CA PRO A 72 -19.92 -2.39 8.99
C PRO A 72 -19.05 -3.64 8.93
N VAL A 73 -19.48 -4.69 8.24
CA VAL A 73 -18.70 -5.93 8.09
C VAL A 73 -17.38 -5.70 7.38
N TYR A 74 -17.31 -4.80 6.40
CA TYR A 74 -16.08 -4.50 5.69
C TYR A 74 -15.10 -3.68 6.55
N LEU A 75 -15.62 -2.84 7.44
CA LEU A 75 -14.79 -2.16 8.45
C LEU A 75 -14.18 -3.16 9.44
N GLU A 76 -14.94 -4.18 9.85
CA GLU A 76 -14.42 -5.25 10.71
C GLU A 76 -13.33 -6.07 10.00
N ILE A 77 -13.56 -6.43 8.73
CA ILE A 77 -12.57 -7.18 7.92
C ILE A 77 -11.29 -6.37 7.79
N ALA A 78 -11.38 -5.10 7.36
CA ALA A 78 -10.22 -4.21 7.26
C ALA A 78 -9.51 -4.03 8.61
N GLY A 79 -10.26 -3.90 9.71
CA GLY A 79 -9.72 -3.83 11.06
C GLY A 79 -8.90 -5.07 11.45
N LYS A 80 -9.37 -6.27 11.10
CA LYS A 80 -8.63 -7.52 11.33
C LYS A 80 -7.34 -7.58 10.49
N VAL A 81 -7.39 -7.16 9.23
CA VAL A 81 -6.20 -7.07 8.36
C VAL A 81 -5.18 -6.10 8.94
N LEU A 82 -5.61 -4.93 9.40
CA LEU A 82 -4.71 -3.93 10.01
C LEU A 82 -4.14 -4.41 11.34
N ALA A 83 -4.93 -5.08 12.18
CA ALA A 83 -4.42 -5.68 13.42
C ALA A 83 -3.29 -6.68 13.11
N LYS A 84 -3.47 -7.52 12.08
CA LYS A 84 -2.43 -8.44 11.63
C LYS A 84 -1.20 -7.71 11.08
N SER A 85 -1.39 -6.59 10.41
CA SER A 85 -0.30 -5.74 9.91
C SER A 85 0.46 -5.09 11.07
N GLU A 86 -0.22 -4.61 12.13
CA GLU A 86 0.44 -4.09 13.34
C GLU A 86 1.30 -5.14 14.06
N GLU A 87 0.88 -6.41 14.07
CA GLU A 87 1.70 -7.51 14.64
C GLU A 87 3.02 -7.69 13.88
N VAL A 88 3.01 -7.52 12.56
CA VAL A 88 4.18 -7.76 11.69
C VAL A 88 5.08 -6.53 11.60
N PHE A 89 4.50 -5.34 11.41
CA PHE A 89 5.23 -4.12 11.07
C PHE A 89 5.34 -3.13 12.25
N GLY A 90 4.63 -3.36 13.34
CA GLY A 90 4.56 -2.44 14.46
C GLY A 90 3.57 -1.30 14.20
N LYS A 91 3.94 -0.07 14.56
CA LYS A 91 3.03 1.08 14.43
C LYS A 91 2.77 1.41 12.95
N ILE A 92 1.51 1.45 12.58
CA ILE A 92 1.03 1.81 11.24
C ILE A 92 0.01 2.96 11.30
N ASP A 93 -0.23 3.64 10.16
CA ASP A 93 -1.32 4.62 10.06
C ASP A 93 -2.68 3.90 10.02
N LYS A 94 -3.47 4.12 11.08
CA LYS A 94 -4.81 3.51 11.21
C LYS A 94 -5.87 4.13 10.29
N ASN A 95 -5.62 5.28 9.68
CA ASN A 95 -6.58 5.95 8.80
C ASN A 95 -6.77 5.20 7.48
N ILE A 96 -5.85 4.33 7.12
CA ILE A 96 -5.96 3.44 5.96
C ILE A 96 -7.14 2.44 6.09
N LEU A 97 -7.72 2.28 7.29
CA LEU A 97 -8.90 1.45 7.51
C LEU A 97 -10.01 1.75 6.51
N PHE A 98 -10.32 3.04 6.32
CA PHE A 98 -11.47 3.44 5.52
C PHE A 98 -11.28 3.18 4.02
N PRO A 99 -10.18 3.61 3.37
CA PRO A 99 -9.93 3.27 1.97
C PRO A 99 -9.74 1.77 1.74
N MET A 100 -9.18 1.02 2.71
CA MET A 100 -9.05 -0.43 2.63
C MET A 100 -10.42 -1.11 2.73
N ALA A 101 -11.29 -0.71 3.66
CA ALA A 101 -12.63 -1.25 3.80
C ALA A 101 -13.50 -0.99 2.57
N ASP A 102 -13.38 0.20 1.98
CA ASP A 102 -14.05 0.57 0.73
C ASP A 102 -13.57 -0.32 -0.43
N HIS A 103 -12.25 -0.53 -0.55
CA HIS A 103 -11.69 -1.44 -1.55
C HIS A 103 -12.21 -2.87 -1.37
N ILE A 104 -12.19 -3.41 -0.15
CA ILE A 104 -12.67 -4.76 0.15
C ILE A 104 -14.17 -4.90 -0.19
N ALA A 105 -14.98 -3.88 0.13
CA ALA A 105 -16.40 -3.87 -0.22
C ALA A 105 -16.62 -3.97 -1.73
N PHE A 106 -15.89 -3.17 -2.53
CA PHE A 106 -15.95 -3.24 -3.99
C PHE A 106 -15.41 -4.57 -4.54
N ALA A 107 -14.34 -5.12 -3.96
CA ALA A 107 -13.81 -6.42 -4.36
C ALA A 107 -14.85 -7.53 -4.15
N VAL A 108 -15.47 -7.60 -2.97
CA VAL A 108 -16.52 -8.57 -2.67
C VAL A 108 -17.73 -8.40 -3.60
N GLN A 109 -18.11 -7.16 -3.91
CA GLN A 109 -19.20 -6.88 -4.84
C GLN A 109 -18.91 -7.41 -6.25
N ARG A 110 -17.69 -7.17 -6.78
CA ARG A 110 -17.24 -7.72 -8.07
C ARG A 110 -17.23 -9.24 -8.06
N ILE A 111 -16.67 -9.86 -7.04
CA ILE A 111 -16.61 -11.32 -6.93
C ILE A 111 -18.00 -11.92 -6.95
N ARG A 112 -18.95 -11.35 -6.20
CA ARG A 112 -20.36 -11.82 -6.19
C ARG A 112 -21.08 -11.60 -7.52
N ALA A 113 -20.67 -10.58 -8.28
CA ALA A 113 -21.15 -10.33 -9.64
C ALA A 113 -20.45 -11.21 -10.70
N ASN A 114 -19.51 -12.06 -10.29
CA ASN A 114 -18.62 -12.83 -11.16
C ASN A 114 -17.79 -11.95 -12.12
N GLU A 115 -17.45 -10.75 -11.67
CA GLU A 115 -16.59 -9.79 -12.35
C GLU A 115 -15.18 -9.87 -11.75
N GLN A 116 -14.26 -10.53 -12.45
CA GLN A 116 -12.86 -10.59 -12.01
C GLN A 116 -12.10 -9.41 -12.59
N ILE A 117 -11.23 -8.83 -11.76
CA ILE A 117 -10.24 -7.86 -12.25
C ILE A 117 -8.94 -8.59 -12.58
N SER A 118 -8.23 -8.05 -13.57
CA SER A 118 -6.84 -8.43 -13.82
C SER A 118 -5.94 -7.27 -13.40
N ASN A 119 -5.09 -7.51 -12.44
CA ASN A 119 -4.04 -6.57 -12.09
C ASN A 119 -2.72 -7.06 -12.71
N PRO A 120 -2.26 -6.45 -13.81
CA PRO A 120 -1.04 -6.88 -14.50
C PRO A 120 0.23 -6.69 -13.66
N LEU A 121 0.13 -5.98 -12.53
CA LEU A 121 1.24 -5.70 -11.61
C LEU A 121 1.27 -6.64 -10.40
N THR A 122 0.42 -7.66 -10.33
CA THR A 122 0.32 -8.53 -9.15
C THR A 122 1.66 -9.16 -8.79
N ASP A 123 2.41 -9.67 -9.77
CA ASP A 123 3.72 -10.28 -9.52
C ASP A 123 4.78 -9.25 -9.11
N ASP A 124 4.74 -8.05 -9.72
CA ASP A 124 5.62 -6.94 -9.35
C ASP A 124 5.32 -6.48 -7.92
N ILE A 125 4.05 -6.34 -7.55
CA ILE A 125 3.61 -5.98 -6.19
C ILE A 125 4.04 -7.06 -5.20
N ARG A 126 3.83 -8.34 -5.52
CA ARG A 126 4.26 -9.47 -4.68
C ARG A 126 5.76 -9.48 -4.43
N THR A 127 6.55 -9.07 -5.39
CA THR A 127 8.01 -9.02 -5.29
C THR A 127 8.48 -7.77 -4.55
N LEU A 128 7.97 -6.59 -4.93
CA LEU A 128 8.33 -5.29 -4.35
C LEU A 128 7.92 -5.16 -2.90
N PHE A 129 6.72 -5.59 -2.59
CA PHE A 129 6.07 -5.45 -1.29
C PHE A 129 5.80 -6.84 -0.71
N HIS A 130 6.85 -7.70 -0.72
CA HIS A 130 6.72 -9.11 -0.37
C HIS A 130 6.11 -9.34 1.01
N MET A 131 6.56 -8.61 2.02
CA MET A 131 6.08 -8.77 3.39
C MET A 131 4.64 -8.26 3.54
N GLU A 132 4.31 -7.15 2.89
CA GLU A 132 2.96 -6.60 2.86
C GLU A 132 2.01 -7.54 2.12
N TYR A 133 2.43 -8.09 0.98
CA TYR A 133 1.64 -9.07 0.22
C TYR A 133 1.39 -10.33 1.04
N LYS A 134 2.41 -10.88 1.67
CA LYS A 134 2.29 -12.05 2.54
C LYS A 134 1.37 -11.78 3.73
N THR A 135 1.42 -10.59 4.29
CA THR A 135 0.53 -10.18 5.37
C THR A 135 -0.90 -10.01 4.87
N ALA A 136 -1.09 -9.43 3.66
CA ALA A 136 -2.40 -9.25 3.02
C ALA A 136 -3.11 -10.59 2.74
N GLU A 137 -2.38 -11.68 2.56
CA GLU A 137 -2.98 -13.03 2.34
C GLU A 137 -3.91 -13.46 3.47
N CYS A 138 -3.78 -12.90 4.69
CA CYS A 138 -4.70 -13.19 5.81
C CYS A 138 -6.15 -12.84 5.48
N VAL A 139 -6.38 -11.94 4.51
CA VAL A 139 -7.74 -11.56 4.09
C VAL A 139 -8.52 -12.74 3.50
N LYS A 140 -7.85 -13.75 2.93
CA LYS A 140 -8.47 -14.97 2.40
C LYS A 140 -9.31 -15.67 3.48
N ASP A 141 -8.66 -15.98 4.60
CA ASP A 141 -9.29 -16.67 5.71
C ASP A 141 -10.37 -15.81 6.36
N ILE A 142 -10.12 -14.51 6.53
CA ILE A 142 -11.05 -13.55 7.11
C ILE A 142 -12.32 -13.45 6.26
N LEU A 143 -12.20 -13.30 4.94
CA LEU A 143 -13.34 -13.21 4.03
C LEU A 143 -14.11 -14.53 3.95
N TRP A 144 -13.41 -15.65 3.94
CA TRP A 144 -14.05 -16.96 3.96
C TRP A 144 -14.84 -17.19 5.25
N GLU A 145 -14.23 -16.89 6.41
CA GLU A 145 -14.88 -17.02 7.72
C GLU A 145 -16.14 -16.14 7.84
N MET A 146 -16.04 -14.88 7.40
CA MET A 146 -17.07 -13.88 7.67
C MET A 146 -18.16 -13.81 6.59
N LEU A 147 -17.81 -14.06 5.32
CA LEU A 147 -18.71 -13.82 4.18
C LEU A 147 -18.81 -15.00 3.22
N GLN A 148 -18.05 -16.07 3.42
CA GLN A 148 -17.92 -17.23 2.50
C GLN A 148 -17.56 -16.80 1.07
N VAL A 149 -16.61 -15.84 0.95
CA VAL A 149 -16.12 -15.29 -0.31
C VAL A 149 -14.65 -15.66 -0.47
N GLU A 150 -14.30 -16.19 -1.63
CA GLU A 150 -12.90 -16.41 -2.04
C GLU A 150 -12.38 -15.19 -2.80
N ILE A 151 -11.26 -14.66 -2.36
CA ILE A 151 -10.58 -13.51 -3.00
C ILE A 151 -9.39 -14.00 -3.80
N ASP A 152 -9.17 -13.40 -4.97
CA ASP A 152 -8.05 -13.74 -5.84
C ASP A 152 -6.77 -12.96 -5.50
N GLU A 153 -5.68 -13.36 -6.16
CA GLU A 153 -4.36 -12.76 -5.95
C GLU A 153 -4.26 -11.30 -6.44
N HIS A 154 -5.07 -10.90 -7.39
CA HIS A 154 -5.08 -9.55 -7.94
C HIS A 154 -5.63 -8.56 -6.92
N GLU A 155 -6.71 -8.93 -6.25
CA GLU A 155 -7.30 -8.12 -5.17
C GLU A 155 -6.39 -8.07 -3.93
N ILE A 156 -5.71 -9.19 -3.61
CA ILE A 156 -4.72 -9.24 -2.53
C ILE A 156 -3.56 -8.26 -2.79
N GLY A 157 -3.15 -8.13 -4.06
CA GLY A 157 -2.15 -7.14 -4.46
C GLY A 157 -2.56 -5.71 -4.09
N TYR A 158 -3.81 -5.32 -4.30
CA TYR A 158 -4.30 -4.01 -3.89
C TYR A 158 -4.35 -3.84 -2.37
N ILE A 159 -4.73 -4.90 -1.63
CA ILE A 159 -4.71 -4.86 -0.15
C ILE A 159 -3.27 -4.72 0.36
N ALA A 160 -2.30 -5.37 -0.28
CA ALA A 160 -0.87 -5.19 0.03
C ALA A 160 -0.42 -3.75 -0.15
N LEU A 161 -0.87 -3.05 -1.20
CA LEU A 161 -0.59 -1.63 -1.40
C LEU A 161 -1.21 -0.75 -0.32
N HIS A 162 -2.40 -1.09 0.18
CA HIS A 162 -3.00 -0.38 1.33
C HIS A 162 -2.18 -0.60 2.60
N ILE A 163 -1.68 -1.81 2.84
CA ILE A 163 -0.79 -2.10 3.98
C ILE A 163 0.51 -1.30 3.85
N HIS A 164 1.13 -1.29 2.66
CA HIS A 164 2.33 -0.51 2.39
C HIS A 164 2.12 0.99 2.66
N SER A 165 1.00 1.53 2.17
CA SER A 165 0.60 2.91 2.41
C SER A 165 0.48 3.24 3.91
N ALA A 166 0.00 2.29 4.71
CA ALA A 166 -0.10 2.46 6.17
C ALA A 166 1.26 2.48 6.89
N ILE A 167 2.30 1.86 6.29
CA ILE A 167 3.64 1.75 6.88
C ILE A 167 4.50 2.97 6.54
N GLU A 168 4.51 3.38 5.26
CA GLU A 168 5.48 4.33 4.70
C GLU A 168 4.96 5.77 4.63
N ASP A 169 3.74 6.07 5.10
CA ASP A 169 3.08 7.37 4.95
C ASP A 169 3.03 7.83 3.46
N GLU A 170 2.84 6.85 2.59
CA GLU A 170 2.71 7.04 1.15
C GLU A 170 1.27 6.70 0.74
N ASN A 171 0.78 7.31 -0.36
CA ASN A 171 -0.54 6.93 -0.84
C ASN A 171 -0.50 5.70 -1.75
N VAL A 172 -1.60 4.95 -1.80
CA VAL A 172 -1.74 3.74 -2.62
C VAL A 172 -1.47 4.01 -4.10
N ALA A 173 -1.88 5.18 -4.60
CA ALA A 173 -1.63 5.58 -5.98
C ALA A 173 -0.13 5.72 -6.28
N LEU A 174 0.65 6.26 -5.35
CA LEU A 174 2.10 6.37 -5.48
C LEU A 174 2.77 4.99 -5.47
N SER A 175 2.40 4.12 -4.54
CA SER A 175 2.92 2.75 -4.49
C SER A 175 2.64 1.98 -5.79
N MET A 176 1.46 2.19 -6.39
CA MET A 176 1.12 1.66 -7.70
C MET A 176 1.99 2.25 -8.82
N GLN A 177 2.23 3.56 -8.80
CA GLN A 177 3.13 4.22 -9.78
C GLN A 177 4.56 3.69 -9.68
N ILE A 178 5.05 3.44 -8.47
CA ILE A 178 6.37 2.84 -8.25
C ILE A 178 6.41 1.43 -8.87
N ALA A 179 5.41 0.60 -8.63
CA ALA A 179 5.35 -0.74 -9.22
C ALA A 179 5.32 -0.70 -10.76
N MET A 180 4.53 0.21 -11.36
CA MET A 180 4.51 0.42 -12.81
C MET A 180 5.88 0.87 -13.34
N ALA A 181 6.52 1.80 -12.65
CA ALA A 181 7.82 2.33 -13.03
C ALA A 181 8.90 1.25 -13.04
N VAL A 182 8.90 0.42 -12.01
CA VAL A 182 9.83 -0.72 -11.92
C VAL A 182 9.61 -1.69 -13.05
N ARG A 183 8.36 -2.11 -13.28
CA ARG A 183 8.02 -3.03 -14.38
C ARG A 183 8.50 -2.50 -15.73
N GLU A 184 8.28 -1.22 -16.00
CA GLU A 184 8.71 -0.60 -17.26
C GLU A 184 10.23 -0.58 -17.38
N CYS A 185 10.95 -0.31 -16.30
CA CYS A 185 12.40 -0.39 -16.25
C CYS A 185 12.90 -1.80 -16.60
N ILE A 186 12.31 -2.83 -16.00
CA ILE A 186 12.66 -4.23 -16.26
C ILE A 186 12.39 -4.59 -17.71
N ARG A 187 11.20 -4.24 -18.23
CA ARG A 187 10.82 -4.49 -19.64
C ARG A 187 11.84 -3.87 -20.61
N MET A 188 12.22 -2.62 -20.37
CA MET A 188 13.23 -1.95 -21.23
C MET A 188 14.59 -2.66 -21.20
N ILE A 189 15.04 -3.09 -20.02
CA ILE A 189 16.30 -3.82 -19.90
C ILE A 189 16.22 -5.16 -20.64
N GLU A 190 15.13 -5.90 -20.49
CA GLU A 190 14.91 -7.18 -21.15
C GLU A 190 14.84 -7.04 -22.68
N GLU A 191 14.13 -6.04 -23.19
CA GLU A 191 14.04 -5.75 -24.61
C GLU A 191 15.39 -5.38 -25.23
N GLU A 192 16.15 -4.52 -24.56
CA GLU A 192 17.45 -4.05 -25.04
C GLU A 192 18.57 -5.11 -24.96
N THR A 193 18.44 -6.04 -24.05
CA THR A 193 19.46 -7.08 -23.82
C THR A 193 19.10 -8.42 -24.45
N GLY A 194 17.83 -8.67 -24.75
CA GLY A 194 17.29 -9.96 -25.14
C GLY A 194 17.34 -11.01 -24.01
N GLN A 195 17.51 -10.56 -22.77
CA GLN A 195 17.65 -11.43 -21.59
C GLN A 195 16.47 -11.24 -20.65
N THR A 196 15.91 -12.35 -20.15
CA THR A 196 14.90 -12.29 -19.09
C THR A 196 15.60 -12.10 -17.73
N ILE A 197 15.12 -11.16 -16.95
CA ILE A 197 15.67 -10.87 -15.62
C ILE A 197 15.05 -11.83 -14.60
N ASP A 198 15.90 -12.46 -13.79
CA ASP A 198 15.43 -13.26 -12.67
C ASP A 198 14.95 -12.36 -11.53
N VAL A 199 13.62 -12.28 -11.37
CA VAL A 199 12.95 -11.48 -10.33
C VAL A 199 13.29 -11.93 -8.91
N MET A 200 13.84 -13.14 -8.72
CA MET A 200 14.28 -13.63 -7.41
C MET A 200 15.75 -13.29 -7.13
N SER A 201 16.47 -12.74 -8.10
CA SER A 201 17.88 -12.39 -7.92
C SER A 201 18.09 -11.24 -6.94
N LEU A 202 19.26 -11.25 -6.27
CA LEU A 202 19.63 -10.17 -5.36
C LEU A 202 19.83 -8.82 -6.10
N SER A 203 20.33 -8.88 -7.34
CA SER A 203 20.54 -7.68 -8.15
C SER A 203 19.24 -7.07 -8.62
N TYR A 204 18.25 -7.89 -8.99
CA TYR A 204 16.89 -7.41 -9.23
C TYR A 204 16.32 -6.69 -8.00
N ASN A 205 16.37 -7.32 -6.82
CA ASN A 205 15.87 -6.70 -5.60
C ASN A 205 16.56 -5.37 -5.27
N ARG A 206 17.86 -5.24 -5.55
CA ARG A 206 18.61 -4.00 -5.36
C ARG A 206 18.20 -2.92 -6.38
N LEU A 207 17.99 -3.30 -7.65
CA LEU A 207 17.49 -2.40 -8.68
C LEU A 207 16.11 -1.86 -8.31
N MET A 208 15.21 -2.75 -7.92
CA MET A 208 13.86 -2.43 -7.48
C MET A 208 13.85 -1.41 -6.33
N ASN A 209 14.59 -1.71 -5.27
CA ASN A 209 14.71 -0.82 -4.12
C ASN A 209 15.33 0.53 -4.51
N HIS A 210 16.31 0.54 -5.42
CA HIS A 210 16.89 1.80 -5.89
C HIS A 210 15.84 2.66 -6.61
N ILE A 211 15.05 2.09 -7.52
CA ILE A 211 13.99 2.82 -8.23
C ILE A 211 12.97 3.37 -7.23
N ARG A 212 12.54 2.57 -6.26
CA ARG A 212 11.62 3.02 -5.20
C ARG A 212 12.19 4.25 -4.46
N TYR A 213 13.41 4.16 -3.98
CA TYR A 213 14.03 5.28 -3.26
C TYR A 213 14.30 6.49 -4.17
N MET A 214 14.63 6.29 -5.43
CA MET A 214 14.80 7.36 -6.41
C MET A 214 13.49 8.14 -6.59
N VAL A 215 12.36 7.44 -6.76
CA VAL A 215 11.03 8.05 -6.86
C VAL A 215 10.67 8.78 -5.57
N ALA A 216 10.88 8.16 -4.40
CA ALA A 216 10.61 8.77 -3.10
C ALA A 216 11.44 10.05 -2.88
N ARG A 217 12.76 10.03 -3.15
CA ARG A 217 13.63 11.23 -3.07
C ARG A 217 13.15 12.33 -4.00
N SER A 218 12.80 11.95 -5.22
CA SER A 218 12.28 12.90 -6.19
C SER A 218 11.02 13.62 -5.68
N ILE A 219 10.12 12.91 -4.99
CA ILE A 219 8.90 13.49 -4.41
C ILE A 219 9.22 14.41 -3.24
N LYS A 220 10.13 14.00 -2.37
CA LYS A 220 10.56 14.78 -1.20
C LYS A 220 11.50 15.94 -1.55
N GLY A 221 11.97 16.04 -2.80
CA GLY A 221 12.95 17.05 -3.23
C GLY A 221 14.34 16.83 -2.66
N GLU A 222 14.63 15.61 -2.20
CA GLU A 222 15.95 15.23 -1.70
C GLU A 222 16.92 15.00 -2.87
N LYS A 223 18.19 15.34 -2.67
CA LYS A 223 19.25 15.22 -3.70
C LYS A 223 20.40 14.34 -3.22
N LEU A 224 20.93 13.55 -4.13
CA LEU A 224 22.17 12.82 -3.91
C LEU A 224 23.37 13.77 -3.97
N LYS A 225 24.37 13.53 -3.11
CA LYS A 225 25.56 14.40 -3.00
C LYS A 225 26.72 13.95 -3.88
N LEU A 226 26.78 12.67 -4.23
CA LEU A 226 27.87 12.09 -5.01
C LEU A 226 27.39 11.85 -6.44
N ASN A 227 28.07 12.43 -7.42
CA ASN A 227 27.78 12.22 -8.84
C ASN A 227 28.66 11.09 -9.40
N MET A 228 28.05 10.05 -9.98
CA MET A 228 28.73 8.93 -10.61
C MET A 228 28.58 8.92 -12.14
N ASN A 229 27.95 9.93 -12.74
CA ASN A 229 27.62 9.96 -14.15
C ASN A 229 28.85 9.85 -15.05
N ASP A 230 29.91 10.62 -14.76
CA ASP A 230 31.14 10.60 -15.55
C ASP A 230 31.79 9.20 -15.56
N TYR A 231 31.86 8.57 -14.39
CA TYR A 231 32.41 7.22 -14.29
C TYR A 231 31.57 6.20 -15.04
N MET A 232 30.25 6.20 -14.83
CA MET A 232 29.33 5.23 -15.43
C MET A 232 29.21 5.40 -16.94
N SER A 233 29.17 6.64 -17.44
CA SER A 233 29.09 6.91 -18.89
C SER A 233 30.32 6.43 -19.66
N VAL A 234 31.50 6.46 -19.03
CA VAL A 234 32.75 6.01 -19.66
C VAL A 234 32.97 4.50 -19.52
N LYS A 235 32.71 3.93 -18.33
CA LYS A 235 32.98 2.51 -18.05
C LYS A 235 31.86 1.56 -18.50
N PHE A 236 30.62 2.00 -18.40
CA PHE A 236 29.41 1.21 -18.68
C PHE A 236 28.42 2.00 -19.55
N PRO A 237 28.82 2.40 -20.77
CA PRO A 237 28.04 3.31 -21.61
C PRO A 237 26.65 2.76 -21.98
N LYS A 238 26.52 1.43 -22.13
CA LYS A 238 25.24 0.79 -22.44
C LYS A 238 24.27 0.91 -21.26
N SER A 239 24.70 0.59 -20.05
CA SER A 239 23.88 0.69 -18.84
C SER A 239 23.57 2.14 -18.48
N PHE A 240 24.49 3.07 -18.75
CA PHE A 240 24.25 4.50 -18.58
C PHE A 240 23.19 5.04 -19.55
N TRP A 241 23.25 4.62 -20.82
CA TRP A 241 22.24 4.96 -21.80
C TRP A 241 20.84 4.40 -21.40
N MET A 242 20.76 3.11 -21.01
CA MET A 242 19.49 2.51 -20.54
C MET A 242 18.94 3.26 -19.32
N ALA A 243 19.78 3.60 -18.34
CA ALA A 243 19.38 4.38 -17.17
C ALA A 243 18.81 5.75 -17.56
N THR A 244 19.42 6.40 -18.56
CA THR A 244 18.95 7.69 -19.07
C THR A 244 17.55 7.57 -19.70
N GLU A 245 17.31 6.54 -20.50
CA GLU A 245 15.99 6.31 -21.11
C GLU A 245 14.93 5.93 -20.07
N VAL A 246 15.28 5.09 -19.09
CA VAL A 246 14.40 4.78 -17.95
C VAL A 246 14.01 6.03 -17.18
N CYS A 247 14.99 6.88 -16.82
CA CYS A 247 14.68 8.13 -16.11
C CYS A 247 13.74 9.04 -16.93
N LYS A 248 13.94 9.18 -18.23
CA LYS A 248 13.04 9.95 -19.11
C LYS A 248 11.62 9.38 -19.14
N GLN A 249 11.47 8.06 -19.14
CA GLN A 249 10.15 7.42 -19.10
C GLN A 249 9.47 7.61 -17.74
N LEU A 250 10.20 7.44 -16.63
CA LEU A 250 9.69 7.70 -15.29
C LEU A 250 9.19 9.13 -15.12
N GLU A 251 9.91 10.13 -15.64
CA GLU A 251 9.47 11.52 -15.64
C GLU A 251 8.12 11.72 -16.34
N LYS A 252 7.92 11.07 -17.47
CA LYS A 252 6.65 11.11 -18.21
C LYS A 252 5.50 10.46 -17.45
N GLN A 253 5.74 9.29 -16.85
CA GLN A 253 4.72 8.53 -16.12
C GLN A 253 4.30 9.20 -14.81
N LEU A 254 5.25 9.80 -14.10
CA LEU A 254 4.98 10.49 -12.84
C LEU A 254 4.29 11.84 -13.03
N HIS A 255 4.05 12.29 -14.27
CA HIS A 255 3.42 13.57 -14.61
C HIS A 255 3.93 14.77 -13.80
N ARG A 256 5.22 14.79 -13.49
CA ARG A 256 5.80 15.78 -12.57
C ARG A 256 6.21 17.05 -13.31
N THR A 257 6.09 18.16 -12.58
CA THR A 257 6.59 19.47 -13.01
C THR A 257 8.10 19.65 -12.86
N SER A 258 8.74 18.79 -12.02
CA SER A 258 10.19 18.82 -11.80
C SER A 258 10.84 17.54 -12.33
N PRO A 259 11.93 17.65 -13.11
CA PRO A 259 12.68 16.50 -13.59
C PRO A 259 13.31 15.72 -12.43
N LEU A 260 13.64 14.45 -12.67
CA LEU A 260 14.48 13.66 -11.79
C LEU A 260 15.87 14.32 -11.69
N ASP A 261 16.54 14.16 -10.55
CA ASP A 261 17.92 14.66 -10.43
C ASP A 261 18.83 13.85 -11.37
N GLU A 262 19.55 14.55 -12.26
CA GLU A 262 20.47 13.90 -13.23
C GLU A 262 21.50 12.98 -12.54
N VAL A 263 21.83 13.24 -11.29
CA VAL A 263 22.73 12.40 -10.49
C VAL A 263 22.18 10.97 -10.31
N GLU A 264 20.87 10.79 -10.33
CA GLU A 264 20.24 9.47 -10.20
C GLU A 264 20.58 8.52 -11.37
N ILE A 265 20.86 9.05 -12.56
CA ILE A 265 21.17 8.25 -13.76
C ILE A 265 22.39 7.34 -13.51
N GLY A 266 23.47 7.87 -12.94
CA GLY A 266 24.67 7.08 -12.66
C GLY A 266 24.44 5.97 -11.64
N TYR A 267 23.64 6.23 -10.60
CA TYR A 267 23.27 5.19 -9.62
C TYR A 267 22.37 4.12 -10.23
N LEU A 268 21.39 4.51 -11.04
CA LEU A 268 20.52 3.57 -11.74
C LEU A 268 21.34 2.71 -12.71
N ALA A 269 22.26 3.33 -13.46
CA ALA A 269 23.18 2.63 -14.37
C ALA A 269 24.00 1.55 -13.66
N MET A 270 24.48 1.84 -12.44
CA MET A 270 25.23 0.87 -11.64
C MET A 270 24.35 -0.34 -11.27
N HIS A 271 23.09 -0.11 -10.92
CA HIS A 271 22.16 -1.22 -10.59
C HIS A 271 21.77 -2.03 -11.83
N ILE A 272 21.56 -1.38 -12.98
CA ILE A 272 21.34 -2.06 -14.25
C ILE A 272 22.53 -2.94 -14.63
N GLU A 273 23.75 -2.41 -14.54
CA GLU A 273 24.97 -3.16 -14.85
C GLU A 273 25.09 -4.43 -14.01
N ARG A 274 24.79 -4.33 -12.69
CA ARG A 274 24.79 -5.50 -11.80
C ARG A 274 23.81 -6.59 -12.23
N VAL A 275 22.60 -6.19 -12.65
CA VAL A 275 21.61 -7.15 -13.13
C VAL A 275 22.08 -7.86 -14.40
N LEU A 276 22.82 -7.16 -15.26
CA LEU A 276 23.40 -7.74 -16.48
C LEU A 276 24.57 -8.68 -16.19
N MET A 277 25.39 -8.34 -15.19
CA MET A 277 26.55 -9.15 -14.78
C MET A 277 26.19 -10.45 -14.03
N ASP A 278 25.02 -10.53 -13.37
CA ASP A 278 24.61 -11.72 -12.64
C ASP A 278 24.45 -12.98 -13.53
N LYS A 279 24.56 -12.85 -14.84
CA LYS A 279 24.36 -13.89 -15.84
C LYS A 279 25.62 -14.28 -16.60
N GLU A 280 26.76 -13.62 -16.34
CA GLU A 280 28.07 -14.05 -16.82
C GLU A 280 28.77 -14.99 -15.79
#